data_6908f3d9b12dddd49c85e3add0db37cd
#
_entry.id   6908f3d9b12dddd49c85e3add0db37cd
#
_cell.length_a   1.000
_cell.length_b   1.000
_cell.length_c   1.000
_cell.angle_alpha   90.00
_cell.angle_beta   90.00
_cell.angle_gamma   90.00
#
_symmetry.space_group_name_H-M   'P 1'
#
loop_
_entity.id
_entity.type
_entity.pdbx_description
1 polymer ?
#
loop_
_entity_poly.entity_id
_entity_poly.type
_entity_poly.pdbx_seq_one_letter_code
_entity_poly.pdbx_strand_id
1 'polypeptide(L)'
;MSEQELFVNNNGTIISNTGPSIHAGNRGYTYGDGLFESIRIMNGKALNVVNHYQRLVQGGLAIKMRFPSYYSVEFFEKQIAELIQLCKVTEGGRIRLSIDRMGGGTYLPDVNETSYYIECYPMENNLFGLNAKGLEVDLYQDIKKQISPLSNYKTKNGIIYVLAAISAKEKGLDDMLLMNDKGQILESSHSNLFVVSNGVLYTPSLADGCLAGTMRMQVINLAIKHKLKVYECPILPSNLLVADELFLTNAVRGITWIGGYRTKRYFNTTARKIVTFLNDEWENY
;
A
#
# COMPACT_ATOMS: atom_id res chain seq x y z
N MET A 1 29.16 10.45 -6.94
CA MET A 1 28.23 9.44 -7.47
C MET A 1 27.39 10.14 -8.52
N SER A 2 27.42 9.72 -9.80
CA SER A 2 26.53 10.26 -10.83
C SER A 2 25.09 10.01 -10.39
N GLU A 3 24.25 11.03 -10.39
CA GLU A 3 22.81 10.83 -10.15
C GLU A 3 22.30 9.79 -11.16
N GLN A 4 21.67 8.74 -10.63
CA GLN A 4 21.08 7.70 -11.45
C GLN A 4 19.92 8.31 -12.24
N GLU A 5 20.01 8.30 -13.57
CA GLU A 5 18.93 8.79 -14.42
C GLU A 5 17.71 7.87 -14.24
N LEU A 6 16.58 8.45 -13.83
CA LEU A 6 15.33 7.75 -13.67
C LEU A 6 14.39 8.05 -14.84
N PHE A 7 13.62 7.06 -15.23
CA PHE A 7 12.65 7.15 -16.31
C PHE A 7 11.23 6.91 -15.79
N VAL A 8 10.26 7.45 -16.52
CA VAL A 8 8.82 7.24 -16.31
C VAL A 8 8.23 6.69 -17.59
N ASN A 9 7.36 5.71 -17.48
CA ASN A 9 6.52 5.26 -18.59
C ASN A 9 5.19 6.03 -18.53
N ASN A 10 5.03 6.97 -19.44
CA ASN A 10 3.80 7.75 -19.60
C ASN A 10 3.00 7.15 -20.76
N ASN A 11 2.04 6.30 -20.44
CA ASN A 11 1.10 5.70 -21.40
C ASN A 11 1.81 5.03 -22.60
N GLY A 12 2.89 4.30 -22.33
CA GLY A 12 3.72 3.60 -23.33
C GLY A 12 4.91 4.39 -23.85
N THR A 13 5.00 5.68 -23.56
CA THR A 13 6.13 6.51 -23.93
C THR A 13 7.10 6.64 -22.76
N ILE A 14 8.34 6.23 -22.95
CA ILE A 14 9.40 6.40 -21.95
C ILE A 14 9.95 7.82 -22.02
N ILE A 15 9.95 8.51 -20.91
CA ILE A 15 10.49 9.87 -20.77
C ILE A 15 11.45 9.93 -19.57
N SER A 16 12.46 10.83 -19.62
CA SER A 16 13.32 11.08 -18.47
C SER A 16 12.54 11.76 -17.34
N ASN A 17 12.76 11.33 -16.09
CA ASN A 17 12.09 11.90 -14.91
C ASN A 17 12.75 13.19 -14.42
N THR A 18 13.18 14.05 -15.35
CA THR A 18 13.84 15.34 -15.06
C THR A 18 12.91 16.54 -15.19
N GLY A 19 11.65 16.34 -15.59
CA GLY A 19 10.67 17.40 -15.85
C GLY A 19 9.24 16.96 -15.60
N PRO A 20 8.27 17.88 -15.80
CA PRO A 20 6.85 17.58 -15.59
C PRO A 20 6.36 16.55 -16.62
N SER A 21 5.95 15.38 -16.10
CA SER A 21 5.45 14.26 -16.90
C SER A 21 3.92 14.20 -16.97
N ILE A 22 3.23 15.00 -16.15
CA ILE A 22 1.77 15.01 -16.04
C ILE A 22 1.24 16.36 -16.54
N HIS A 23 0.31 16.32 -17.47
CA HIS A 23 -0.36 17.53 -17.99
C HIS A 23 -1.31 18.12 -16.93
N ALA A 24 -1.40 19.46 -16.85
CA ALA A 24 -2.25 20.16 -15.88
C ALA A 24 -3.77 19.80 -15.98
N GLY A 25 -4.23 19.38 -17.17
CA GLY A 25 -5.58 18.88 -17.38
C GLY A 25 -5.81 17.42 -16.97
N ASN A 26 -4.81 16.73 -16.38
CA ASN A 26 -4.98 15.37 -15.88
C ASN A 26 -5.96 15.34 -14.71
N ARG A 27 -7.00 14.51 -14.79
CA ARG A 27 -8.06 14.44 -13.78
C ARG A 27 -7.58 13.84 -12.46
N GLY A 28 -6.59 12.93 -12.50
CA GLY A 28 -5.92 12.42 -11.30
C GLY A 28 -5.20 13.53 -10.53
N TYR A 29 -4.69 14.56 -11.22
CA TYR A 29 -4.10 15.76 -10.62
C TYR A 29 -5.17 16.73 -10.12
N THR A 30 -6.21 17.03 -10.93
CA THR A 30 -7.20 18.07 -10.62
C THR A 30 -8.26 17.62 -9.61
N TYR A 31 -8.69 16.36 -9.65
CA TYR A 31 -9.82 15.84 -8.86
C TYR A 31 -9.47 14.62 -8.00
N GLY A 32 -8.24 14.10 -8.07
CA GLY A 32 -7.92 12.81 -7.49
C GLY A 32 -8.65 11.65 -8.17
N ASP A 33 -9.11 11.85 -9.42
CA ASP A 33 -9.88 10.87 -10.20
C ASP A 33 -8.96 9.82 -10.81
N GLY A 34 -8.44 8.97 -9.94
CA GLY A 34 -7.45 7.96 -10.28
C GLY A 34 -7.23 6.94 -9.17
N LEU A 35 -6.50 5.91 -9.54
CA LEU A 35 -6.05 4.81 -8.69
C LEU A 35 -4.53 4.71 -8.76
N PHE A 36 -3.92 4.10 -7.75
CA PHE A 36 -2.50 3.79 -7.83
C PHE A 36 -2.14 2.51 -7.08
N GLU A 37 -1.05 1.89 -7.52
CA GLU A 37 -0.43 0.76 -6.86
C GLU A 37 1.01 1.10 -6.47
N SER A 38 1.48 0.49 -5.38
CA SER A 38 2.88 0.55 -4.97
C SER A 38 3.38 -0.88 -4.88
N ILE A 39 4.27 -1.25 -5.80
CA ILE A 39 4.72 -2.63 -6.00
C ILE A 39 6.19 -2.70 -5.59
N ARG A 40 6.55 -3.68 -4.78
CA ARG A 40 7.94 -3.94 -4.40
C ARG A 40 8.71 -4.54 -5.57
N ILE A 41 9.96 -4.09 -5.74
CA ILE A 41 10.96 -4.78 -6.56
C ILE A 41 11.90 -5.54 -5.63
N MET A 42 12.16 -6.81 -5.94
CA MET A 42 13.14 -7.67 -5.28
C MET A 42 13.88 -8.46 -6.36
N ASN A 43 15.22 -8.55 -6.28
CA ASN A 43 16.06 -9.17 -7.30
C ASN A 43 15.77 -8.64 -8.73
N GLY A 44 15.50 -7.34 -8.85
CA GLY A 44 15.17 -6.72 -10.14
C GLY A 44 13.80 -7.11 -10.72
N LYS A 45 12.95 -7.80 -9.96
CA LYS A 45 11.60 -8.22 -10.40
C LYS A 45 10.51 -7.59 -9.54
N ALA A 46 9.41 -7.15 -10.17
CA ALA A 46 8.24 -6.66 -9.46
C ALA A 46 7.47 -7.82 -8.81
N LEU A 47 7.17 -7.70 -7.51
CA LEU A 47 6.48 -8.74 -6.76
C LEU A 47 4.96 -8.62 -6.87
N ASN A 48 4.29 -9.78 -6.98
CA ASN A 48 2.84 -9.90 -6.79
C ASN A 48 1.99 -9.00 -7.71
N VAL A 49 2.45 -8.77 -8.95
CA VAL A 49 1.79 -7.88 -9.93
C VAL A 49 0.34 -8.30 -10.17
N VAL A 50 0.06 -9.60 -10.19
CA VAL A 50 -1.30 -10.15 -10.38
C VAL A 50 -2.29 -9.59 -9.36
N ASN A 51 -1.96 -9.62 -8.06
CA ASN A 51 -2.86 -9.15 -7.00
C ASN A 51 -3.00 -7.62 -7.00
N HIS A 52 -1.94 -6.89 -7.36
CA HIS A 52 -1.99 -5.45 -7.57
C HIS A 52 -2.93 -5.09 -8.73
N TYR A 53 -2.79 -5.80 -9.85
CA TYR A 53 -3.64 -5.62 -11.02
C TYR A 53 -5.11 -5.95 -10.71
N GLN A 54 -5.39 -7.05 -10.01
CA GLN A 54 -6.77 -7.40 -9.63
C GLN A 54 -7.42 -6.31 -8.79
N ARG A 55 -6.72 -5.77 -7.76
CA ARG A 55 -7.23 -4.66 -6.97
C ARG A 55 -7.44 -3.39 -7.81
N LEU A 56 -6.54 -3.11 -8.73
CA LEU A 56 -6.62 -1.98 -9.64
C LEU A 56 -7.87 -2.07 -10.53
N VAL A 57 -8.15 -3.24 -11.12
CA VAL A 57 -9.33 -3.50 -11.95
C VAL A 57 -10.61 -3.34 -11.14
N GLN A 58 -10.67 -3.94 -9.95
CA GLN A 58 -11.85 -3.82 -9.08
C GLN A 58 -12.08 -2.36 -8.65
N GLY A 59 -11.02 -1.64 -8.32
CA GLY A 59 -11.10 -0.20 -8.04
C GLY A 59 -11.57 0.61 -9.24
N GLY A 60 -11.07 0.32 -10.43
CA GLY A 60 -11.50 0.96 -11.69
C GLY A 60 -13.00 0.77 -11.96
N LEU A 61 -13.50 -0.45 -11.78
CA LEU A 61 -14.93 -0.75 -11.89
C LEU A 61 -15.74 0.03 -10.85
N ALA A 62 -15.28 0.09 -9.60
CA ALA A 62 -15.97 0.81 -8.53
C ALA A 62 -16.12 2.31 -8.79
N ILE A 63 -15.15 2.94 -9.46
CA ILE A 63 -15.21 4.35 -9.87
C ILE A 63 -15.60 4.54 -11.34
N LYS A 64 -16.16 3.51 -11.98
CA LYS A 64 -16.70 3.52 -13.36
C LYS A 64 -15.69 3.92 -14.43
N MET A 65 -14.42 3.57 -14.24
CA MET A 65 -13.39 3.71 -15.28
C MET A 65 -13.55 2.61 -16.34
N ARG A 66 -13.21 2.92 -17.57
CA ARG A 66 -13.17 1.97 -18.69
C ARG A 66 -11.71 1.68 -19.04
N PHE A 67 -11.25 0.49 -18.66
CA PHE A 67 -9.93 0.04 -19.03
C PHE A 67 -9.92 -0.47 -20.47
N PRO A 68 -8.92 -0.11 -21.29
CA PRO A 68 -8.70 -0.71 -22.59
C PRO A 68 -8.56 -2.23 -22.49
N SER A 69 -9.03 -2.95 -23.50
CA SER A 69 -9.00 -4.43 -23.51
C SER A 69 -7.59 -5.02 -23.44
N TYR A 70 -6.57 -4.28 -23.86
CA TYR A 70 -5.17 -4.70 -23.80
C TYR A 70 -4.52 -4.50 -22.43
N TYR A 71 -5.19 -3.82 -21.46
CA TYR A 71 -4.72 -3.78 -20.10
C TYR A 71 -4.91 -5.16 -19.47
N SER A 72 -3.85 -5.94 -19.44
CA SER A 72 -3.80 -7.25 -18.81
C SER A 72 -2.65 -7.30 -17.79
N VAL A 73 -2.56 -8.39 -17.04
CA VAL A 73 -1.44 -8.62 -16.13
C VAL A 73 -0.13 -8.62 -16.92
N GLU A 74 -0.07 -9.39 -18.00
CA GLU A 74 1.10 -9.56 -18.86
C GLU A 74 1.52 -8.23 -19.50
N PHE A 75 0.54 -7.40 -19.87
CA PHE A 75 0.82 -6.06 -20.39
C PHE A 75 1.58 -5.22 -19.35
N PHE A 76 1.07 -5.12 -18.11
CA PHE A 76 1.72 -4.33 -17.08
C PHE A 76 3.02 -4.96 -16.58
N GLU A 77 3.11 -6.28 -16.50
CA GLU A 77 4.38 -6.97 -16.19
C GLU A 77 5.47 -6.60 -17.18
N LYS A 78 5.16 -6.61 -18.49
CA LYS A 78 6.08 -6.20 -19.54
C LYS A 78 6.50 -4.74 -19.39
N GLN A 79 5.54 -3.82 -19.25
CA GLN A 79 5.83 -2.39 -19.11
C GLN A 79 6.67 -2.08 -17.86
N ILE A 80 6.40 -2.77 -16.75
CA ILE A 80 7.16 -2.64 -15.50
C ILE A 80 8.57 -3.20 -15.66
N ALA A 81 8.73 -4.39 -16.25
CA ALA A 81 10.04 -5.02 -16.46
C ALA A 81 10.95 -4.17 -17.35
N GLU A 82 10.43 -3.64 -18.45
CA GLU A 82 11.16 -2.73 -19.34
C GLU A 82 11.64 -1.48 -18.57
N LEU A 83 10.79 -0.89 -17.74
CA LEU A 83 11.14 0.30 -16.96
C LEU A 83 12.18 -0.01 -15.88
N ILE A 84 12.07 -1.16 -15.18
CA ILE A 84 13.07 -1.63 -14.20
C ILE A 84 14.46 -1.73 -14.86
N GLN A 85 14.54 -2.32 -16.05
CA GLN A 85 15.79 -2.46 -16.81
C GLN A 85 16.39 -1.10 -17.19
N LEU A 86 15.56 -0.18 -17.70
CA LEU A 86 15.99 1.16 -18.08
C LEU A 86 16.49 1.96 -16.88
N CYS A 87 15.80 1.88 -15.76
CA CYS A 87 16.21 2.50 -14.49
C CYS A 87 17.34 1.75 -13.78
N LYS A 88 17.86 0.64 -14.34
CA LYS A 88 18.97 -0.17 -13.79
C LYS A 88 18.74 -0.58 -12.32
N VAL A 89 17.51 -0.90 -11.95
CA VAL A 89 17.15 -1.39 -10.61
C VAL A 89 17.32 -2.91 -10.60
N THR A 90 18.50 -3.38 -10.22
CA THR A 90 18.88 -4.81 -10.25
C THR A 90 18.58 -5.56 -8.96
N GLU A 91 18.35 -4.85 -7.87
CA GLU A 91 18.07 -5.39 -6.54
C GLU A 91 16.71 -4.91 -6.04
N GLY A 92 16.71 -4.15 -4.95
CA GLY A 92 15.51 -3.63 -4.32
C GLY A 92 14.99 -2.35 -4.96
N GLY A 93 13.67 -2.20 -4.98
CA GLY A 93 13.06 -1.00 -5.50
C GLY A 93 11.55 -0.93 -5.28
N ARG A 94 10.96 0.11 -5.85
CA ARG A 94 9.52 0.34 -5.81
C ARG A 94 9.02 0.82 -7.18
N ILE A 95 7.96 0.21 -7.66
CA ILE A 95 7.14 0.72 -8.75
C ILE A 95 5.94 1.47 -8.15
N ARG A 96 5.64 2.63 -8.73
CA ARG A 96 4.33 3.27 -8.59
C ARG A 96 3.62 3.21 -9.94
N LEU A 97 2.56 2.41 -10.02
CA LEU A 97 1.66 2.35 -11.17
C LEU A 97 0.43 3.20 -10.84
N SER A 98 0.19 4.25 -11.61
CA SER A 98 -0.99 5.12 -11.50
C SER A 98 -1.87 4.96 -12.72
N ILE A 99 -3.19 4.92 -12.53
CA ILE A 99 -4.18 4.97 -13.61
C ILE A 99 -5.14 6.11 -13.33
N ASP A 100 -5.23 7.02 -14.29
CA ASP A 100 -6.07 8.21 -14.22
C ASP A 100 -7.15 8.15 -15.30
N ARG A 101 -8.35 8.69 -14.99
CA ARG A 101 -9.37 8.92 -16.00
C ARG A 101 -8.90 9.99 -16.96
N MET A 102 -9.04 9.74 -18.25
CA MET A 102 -8.71 10.69 -19.32
C MET A 102 -9.79 11.77 -19.48
N GLY A 103 -9.44 12.75 -20.28
CA GLY A 103 -10.36 13.75 -20.81
C GLY A 103 -10.63 14.92 -19.89
N GLY A 104 -11.47 15.83 -20.38
CA GLY A 104 -11.88 17.08 -19.74
C GLY A 104 -13.08 16.93 -18.82
N GLY A 105 -13.96 17.94 -18.87
CA GLY A 105 -15.12 18.06 -18.01
C GLY A 105 -14.76 18.57 -16.60
N THR A 106 -15.79 18.75 -15.78
CA THR A 106 -15.64 19.12 -14.37
C THR A 106 -15.80 17.86 -13.49
N TYR A 107 -16.76 17.85 -12.54
CA TYR A 107 -17.09 16.63 -11.79
C TYR A 107 -17.68 15.52 -12.70
N LEU A 108 -18.44 15.90 -13.73
CA LEU A 108 -18.82 14.97 -14.79
C LEU A 108 -17.67 14.89 -15.81
N PRO A 109 -17.00 13.73 -15.97
CA PRO A 109 -15.96 13.57 -16.96
C PRO A 109 -16.57 13.46 -18.38
N ASP A 110 -15.85 13.96 -19.38
CA ASP A 110 -16.27 13.84 -20.78
C ASP A 110 -16.16 12.39 -21.29
N VAL A 111 -15.19 11.65 -20.76
CA VAL A 111 -14.92 10.25 -21.13
C VAL A 111 -14.56 9.42 -19.90
N ASN A 112 -14.66 8.09 -19.99
CA ASN A 112 -14.32 7.15 -18.92
C ASN A 112 -13.05 6.32 -19.21
N GLU A 113 -12.43 6.53 -20.35
CA GLU A 113 -11.16 5.93 -20.74
C GLU A 113 -10.05 6.34 -19.79
N THR A 114 -8.97 5.56 -19.78
CA THR A 114 -7.89 5.73 -18.82
C THR A 114 -6.53 5.86 -19.48
N SER A 115 -5.63 6.58 -18.81
CA SER A 115 -4.20 6.61 -19.09
C SER A 115 -3.43 6.06 -17.89
N TYR A 116 -2.18 5.60 -18.10
CA TYR A 116 -1.35 5.10 -17.02
C TYR A 116 0.02 5.78 -16.96
N TYR A 117 0.58 5.79 -15.74
CA TYR A 117 1.93 6.23 -15.46
C TYR A 117 2.63 5.17 -14.61
N ILE A 118 3.85 4.82 -14.98
CA ILE A 118 4.68 3.93 -14.18
C ILE A 118 5.97 4.66 -13.83
N GLU A 119 6.25 4.74 -12.54
CA GLU A 119 7.46 5.32 -11.97
C GLU A 119 8.26 4.21 -11.30
N CYS A 120 9.59 4.25 -11.44
CA CYS A 120 10.49 3.27 -10.84
C CYS A 120 11.51 3.97 -9.95
N TYR A 121 11.64 3.50 -8.71
CA TYR A 121 12.55 4.05 -7.71
C TYR A 121 13.41 2.94 -7.11
N PRO A 122 14.74 3.07 -7.07
CA PRO A 122 15.60 2.14 -6.36
C PRO A 122 15.39 2.23 -4.84
N MET A 123 15.67 1.14 -4.14
CA MET A 123 15.69 1.07 -2.68
C MET A 123 16.94 0.29 -2.24
N GLU A 124 17.52 0.68 -1.12
CA GLU A 124 18.74 0.05 -0.60
C GLU A 124 18.54 -1.43 -0.22
N ASN A 125 17.37 -1.76 0.35
CA ASN A 125 17.12 -3.11 0.83
C ASN A 125 16.45 -3.97 -0.24
N ASN A 126 17.07 -5.09 -0.58
CA ASN A 126 16.51 -6.08 -1.48
C ASN A 126 15.45 -6.96 -0.78
N LEU A 127 15.76 -7.51 0.39
CA LEU A 127 14.85 -8.35 1.17
C LEU A 127 13.95 -7.52 2.11
N PHE A 128 12.86 -8.14 2.58
CA PHE A 128 12.08 -7.58 3.65
C PHE A 128 12.82 -7.71 4.98
N GLY A 129 12.91 -6.61 5.72
CA GLY A 129 13.51 -6.55 7.04
C GLY A 129 12.53 -6.04 8.08
N LEU A 130 12.70 -6.46 9.34
CA LEU A 130 11.97 -5.86 10.45
C LEU A 130 12.72 -4.62 10.93
N ASN A 131 12.01 -3.53 11.22
CA ASN A 131 12.61 -2.32 11.80
C ASN A 131 13.31 -2.64 13.13
N ALA A 132 14.49 -2.07 13.33
CA ALA A 132 15.32 -2.32 14.55
C ALA A 132 14.63 -1.80 15.81
N LYS A 133 14.08 -0.58 15.75
CA LYS A 133 13.28 0.03 16.82
C LYS A 133 11.80 -0.07 16.43
N GLY A 134 10.94 -0.54 17.36
CA GLY A 134 9.50 -0.56 17.16
C GLY A 134 8.93 0.84 17.05
N LEU A 135 7.89 0.99 16.20
CA LEU A 135 7.21 2.28 16.02
C LEU A 135 6.43 2.67 17.27
N GLU A 136 6.44 3.96 17.59
CA GLU A 136 5.53 4.56 18.56
C GLU A 136 4.32 5.15 17.83
N VAL A 137 3.11 4.70 18.19
CA VAL A 137 1.86 5.09 17.51
C VAL A 137 0.80 5.57 18.49
N ASP A 138 -0.15 6.37 17.98
CA ASP A 138 -1.42 6.67 18.68
C ASP A 138 -2.58 6.72 17.68
N LEU A 139 -3.79 6.98 18.18
CA LEU A 139 -5.00 7.07 17.36
C LEU A 139 -5.13 8.47 16.74
N TYR A 140 -5.46 8.51 15.46
CA TYR A 140 -5.84 9.74 14.79
C TYR A 140 -7.30 10.08 15.12
N GLN A 141 -7.53 11.20 15.81
CA GLN A 141 -8.83 11.56 16.38
C GLN A 141 -9.62 12.54 15.50
N ASP A 142 -8.91 13.36 14.69
CA ASP A 142 -9.50 14.55 14.07
C ASP A 142 -10.49 14.22 12.96
N ILE A 143 -10.17 13.19 12.15
CA ILE A 143 -11.03 12.77 11.03
C ILE A 143 -11.20 11.25 11.08
N LYS A 144 -12.44 10.78 10.95
CA LYS A 144 -12.76 9.36 10.82
C LYS A 144 -12.82 8.96 9.34
N LYS A 145 -12.26 7.80 9.01
CA LYS A 145 -12.39 7.24 7.67
C LYS A 145 -13.79 6.64 7.53
N GLN A 146 -14.59 7.20 6.64
CA GLN A 146 -15.95 6.71 6.39
C GLN A 146 -15.93 5.30 5.78
N ILE A 147 -16.87 4.47 6.20
CA ILE A 147 -17.13 3.17 5.57
C ILE A 147 -17.89 3.44 4.27
N SER A 148 -17.32 3.10 3.14
CA SER A 148 -17.92 3.32 1.83
C SER A 148 -17.53 2.21 0.86
N PRO A 149 -18.22 2.05 -0.28
CA PRO A 149 -17.82 1.13 -1.33
C PRO A 149 -16.41 1.36 -1.88
N LEU A 150 -15.83 2.55 -1.66
CA LEU A 150 -14.49 2.91 -2.13
C LEU A 150 -13.39 2.65 -1.09
N SER A 151 -13.73 2.36 0.16
CA SER A 151 -12.79 2.26 1.28
C SER A 151 -11.69 1.21 1.07
N ASN A 152 -12.00 0.14 0.34
CA ASN A 152 -11.08 -0.97 0.11
C ASN A 152 -10.12 -0.74 -1.06
N TYR A 153 -10.33 0.31 -1.87
CA TYR A 153 -9.55 0.58 -3.07
C TYR A 153 -8.53 1.70 -2.85
N LYS A 154 -7.43 1.62 -3.59
CA LYS A 154 -6.31 2.56 -3.48
C LYS A 154 -6.50 3.74 -4.44
N THR A 155 -7.51 4.58 -4.13
CA THR A 155 -7.79 5.81 -4.89
C THR A 155 -6.74 6.88 -4.59
N LYS A 156 -6.63 7.88 -5.46
CA LYS A 156 -5.76 9.06 -5.26
C LYS A 156 -6.29 10.04 -4.19
N ASN A 157 -7.46 9.77 -3.60
CA ASN A 157 -8.05 10.57 -2.52
C ASN A 157 -7.38 10.24 -1.17
N GLY A 158 -6.16 10.68 -1.00
CA GLY A 158 -5.32 10.30 0.13
C GLY A 158 -5.17 11.33 1.24
N ILE A 159 -5.97 12.41 1.26
CA ILE A 159 -5.75 13.55 2.17
C ILE A 159 -5.82 13.15 3.66
N ILE A 160 -6.71 12.23 4.03
CA ILE A 160 -6.83 11.77 5.43
C ILE A 160 -5.53 11.09 5.91
N TYR A 161 -4.86 10.34 5.03
CA TYR A 161 -3.59 9.68 5.35
C TYR A 161 -2.45 10.70 5.48
N VAL A 162 -2.46 11.76 4.64
CA VAL A 162 -1.49 12.86 4.73
C VAL A 162 -1.65 13.59 6.06
N LEU A 163 -2.87 13.94 6.45
CA LEU A 163 -3.16 14.63 7.72
C LEU A 163 -2.80 13.77 8.92
N ALA A 164 -3.07 12.47 8.89
CA ALA A 164 -2.66 11.54 9.93
C ALA A 164 -1.13 11.47 10.07
N ALA A 165 -0.39 11.42 8.95
CA ALA A 165 1.07 11.43 8.97
C ALA A 165 1.65 12.76 9.50
N ILE A 166 1.05 13.90 9.17
CA ILE A 166 1.41 15.22 9.72
C ILE A 166 1.19 15.21 11.23
N SER A 167 0.02 14.75 11.70
CA SER A 167 -0.31 14.67 13.12
C SER A 167 0.67 13.76 13.89
N ALA A 168 1.12 12.64 13.29
CA ALA A 168 2.15 11.80 13.89
C ALA A 168 3.44 12.60 14.12
N LYS A 169 3.92 13.29 13.08
CA LYS A 169 5.14 14.11 13.15
C LYS A 169 5.05 15.20 14.21
N GLU A 170 3.92 15.92 14.27
CA GLU A 170 3.67 16.99 15.24
C GLU A 170 3.70 16.50 16.70
N LYS A 171 3.26 15.24 16.92
CA LYS A 171 3.25 14.59 18.23
C LYS A 171 4.53 13.84 18.56
N GLY A 172 5.53 13.85 17.66
CA GLY A 172 6.78 13.09 17.83
C GLY A 172 6.59 11.59 17.79
N LEU A 173 5.56 11.11 17.06
CA LEU A 173 5.24 9.70 16.84
C LEU A 173 5.69 9.27 15.45
N ASP A 174 5.83 7.95 15.28
CA ASP A 174 6.22 7.37 13.99
C ASP A 174 5.04 7.21 13.02
N ASP A 175 3.82 6.94 13.54
CA ASP A 175 2.60 6.82 12.72
C ASP A 175 1.33 7.02 13.57
N MET A 176 0.19 7.19 12.89
CA MET A 176 -1.14 7.29 13.50
C MET A 176 -2.07 6.19 12.97
N LEU A 177 -2.85 5.61 13.87
CA LEU A 177 -3.87 4.62 13.53
C LEU A 177 -5.20 5.32 13.26
N LEU A 178 -5.76 5.07 12.08
CA LEU A 178 -7.05 5.60 11.62
C LEU A 178 -8.20 4.75 12.16
N MET A 179 -9.30 5.41 12.47
CA MET A 179 -10.55 4.76 12.91
C MET A 179 -11.70 5.09 11.96
N ASN A 180 -12.70 4.22 11.92
CA ASN A 180 -13.97 4.49 11.26
C ASN A 180 -14.98 5.22 12.18
N ASP A 181 -16.17 5.52 11.64
CA ASP A 181 -17.26 6.21 12.34
C ASP A 181 -17.79 5.43 13.55
N LYS A 182 -17.57 4.11 13.59
CA LYS A 182 -17.94 3.23 14.72
C LYS A 182 -16.87 3.18 15.82
N GLY A 183 -15.77 3.93 15.68
CA GLY A 183 -14.64 3.91 16.61
C GLY A 183 -13.75 2.67 16.51
N GLN A 184 -13.86 1.89 15.43
CA GLN A 184 -13.03 0.72 15.16
C GLN A 184 -11.75 1.16 14.45
N ILE A 185 -10.62 0.58 14.84
CA ILE A 185 -9.31 0.84 14.22
C ILE A 185 -9.25 0.08 12.89
N LEU A 186 -8.75 0.74 11.86
CA LEU A 186 -8.72 0.21 10.50
C LEU A 186 -7.31 -0.11 10.02
N GLU A 187 -6.44 0.87 10.08
CA GLU A 187 -5.13 0.86 9.43
C GLU A 187 -4.31 2.06 9.91
N SER A 188 -3.05 2.18 9.50
CA SER A 188 -2.26 3.38 9.76
C SER A 188 -2.29 4.33 8.55
N SER A 189 -1.50 5.40 8.61
CA SER A 189 -1.41 6.39 7.52
C SER A 189 -0.96 5.78 6.18
N HIS A 190 -0.32 4.62 6.16
CA HIS A 190 0.19 3.98 4.94
C HIS A 190 0.24 2.45 4.97
N SER A 191 -0.32 1.79 6.00
CA SER A 191 -0.19 0.33 6.20
C SER A 191 -1.41 -0.25 6.88
N ASN A 192 -1.75 -1.52 6.58
CA ASN A 192 -2.77 -2.24 7.33
C ASN A 192 -2.24 -2.70 8.69
N LEU A 193 -3.17 -2.89 9.65
CA LEU A 193 -2.87 -3.29 11.03
C LEU A 193 -3.10 -4.78 11.24
N PHE A 194 -2.20 -5.41 11.99
CA PHE A 194 -2.38 -6.71 12.63
C PHE A 194 -2.15 -6.60 14.13
N VAL A 195 -2.98 -7.31 14.87
CA VAL A 195 -2.93 -7.44 16.33
C VAL A 195 -2.67 -8.90 16.64
N VAL A 196 -1.74 -9.21 17.53
CA VAL A 196 -1.50 -10.58 18.02
C VAL A 196 -1.89 -10.65 19.49
N SER A 197 -2.70 -11.65 19.82
CA SER A 197 -3.07 -11.96 21.21
C SER A 197 -3.10 -13.47 21.39
N ASN A 198 -2.36 -13.98 22.37
CA ASN A 198 -2.25 -15.42 22.67
C ASN A 198 -1.89 -16.26 21.43
N GLY A 199 -0.97 -15.76 20.59
CA GLY A 199 -0.52 -16.42 19.37
C GLY A 199 -1.53 -16.45 18.21
N VAL A 200 -2.64 -15.73 18.32
CA VAL A 200 -3.67 -15.58 17.28
C VAL A 200 -3.55 -14.20 16.66
N LEU A 201 -3.61 -14.15 15.33
CA LEU A 201 -3.58 -12.90 14.55
C LEU A 201 -5.01 -12.39 14.34
N TYR A 202 -5.17 -11.09 14.49
CA TYR A 202 -6.41 -10.37 14.18
C TYR A 202 -6.08 -9.19 13.27
N THR A 203 -6.93 -8.92 12.29
CA THR A 203 -6.81 -7.76 11.40
C THR A 203 -8.20 -7.18 11.13
N PRO A 204 -8.34 -5.86 10.94
CA PRO A 204 -9.63 -5.26 10.61
C PRO A 204 -10.25 -5.90 9.38
N SER A 205 -11.57 -6.15 9.45
CA SER A 205 -12.34 -6.67 8.33
C SER A 205 -12.44 -5.63 7.20
N LEU A 206 -12.47 -6.07 5.94
CA LEU A 206 -12.73 -5.19 4.81
C LEU A 206 -14.09 -4.49 4.92
N ALA A 207 -15.06 -5.13 5.54
CA ALA A 207 -16.39 -4.55 5.80
C ALA A 207 -16.36 -3.38 6.78
N ASP A 208 -15.31 -3.27 7.61
CA ASP A 208 -15.13 -2.14 8.52
C ASP A 208 -14.52 -0.92 7.81
N GLY A 209 -14.04 -1.06 6.57
CA GLY A 209 -13.56 0.03 5.71
C GLY A 209 -12.04 0.19 5.63
N CYS A 210 -11.23 -0.80 6.03
CA CYS A 210 -9.79 -0.76 5.77
C CYS A 210 -9.47 -1.00 4.29
N LEU A 211 -8.28 -0.57 3.85
CA LEU A 211 -7.78 -0.88 2.51
C LEU A 211 -7.59 -2.39 2.34
N ALA A 212 -8.00 -2.95 1.19
CA ALA A 212 -7.72 -4.33 0.81
C ALA A 212 -6.24 -4.48 0.39
N GLY A 213 -5.32 -4.44 1.37
CA GLY A 213 -3.89 -4.45 1.15
C GLY A 213 -3.41 -5.76 0.54
N THR A 214 -2.57 -5.70 -0.50
CA THR A 214 -1.98 -6.90 -1.12
C THR A 214 -1.05 -7.62 -0.14
N MET A 215 -0.25 -6.88 0.65
CA MET A 215 0.57 -7.46 1.71
C MET A 215 -0.28 -7.99 2.88
N ARG A 216 -1.39 -7.33 3.23
CA ARG A 216 -2.34 -7.85 4.22
C ARG A 216 -2.86 -9.23 3.80
N MET A 217 -3.28 -9.38 2.56
CA MET A 217 -3.73 -10.67 2.00
C MET A 217 -2.60 -11.71 2.03
N GLN A 218 -1.39 -11.33 1.64
CA GLN A 218 -0.22 -12.20 1.68
C GLN A 218 0.06 -12.72 3.10
N VAL A 219 0.01 -11.84 4.10
CA VAL A 219 0.20 -12.23 5.52
C VAL A 219 -0.89 -13.20 6.00
N ILE A 220 -2.15 -12.97 5.61
CA ILE A 220 -3.26 -13.90 5.93
C ILE A 220 -2.98 -15.27 5.31
N ASN A 221 -2.61 -15.33 4.02
CA ASN A 221 -2.31 -16.57 3.33
C ASN A 221 -1.12 -17.31 3.94
N LEU A 222 -0.05 -16.60 4.29
CA LEU A 222 1.11 -17.17 4.99
C LEU A 222 0.74 -17.70 6.38
N ALA A 223 -0.08 -16.95 7.13
CA ALA A 223 -0.56 -17.43 8.43
C ALA A 223 -1.30 -18.75 8.29
N ILE A 224 -2.22 -18.86 7.33
CA ILE A 224 -2.96 -20.10 7.06
C ILE A 224 -2.01 -21.23 6.63
N LYS A 225 -1.09 -20.97 5.68
CA LYS A 225 -0.08 -21.93 5.19
C LYS A 225 0.77 -22.49 6.34
N HIS A 226 1.16 -21.66 7.29
CA HIS A 226 1.97 -22.03 8.45
C HIS A 226 1.15 -22.37 9.72
N LYS A 227 -0.16 -22.63 9.57
CA LYS A 227 -1.07 -23.07 10.64
C LYS A 227 -1.17 -22.08 11.81
N LEU A 228 -0.94 -20.80 11.57
CA LEU A 228 -1.25 -19.73 12.51
C LEU A 228 -2.72 -19.36 12.36
N LYS A 229 -3.42 -19.22 13.49
CA LYS A 229 -4.82 -18.77 13.48
C LYS A 229 -4.86 -17.28 13.11
N VAL A 230 -5.72 -16.91 12.17
CA VAL A 230 -5.94 -15.53 11.76
C VAL A 230 -7.43 -15.25 11.60
N TYR A 231 -7.89 -14.12 12.10
CA TYR A 231 -9.29 -13.69 12.01
C TYR A 231 -9.37 -12.25 11.51
N GLU A 232 -10.32 -12.02 10.63
CA GLU A 232 -10.74 -10.70 10.19
C GLU A 232 -11.95 -10.28 11.05
N CYS A 233 -11.78 -9.24 11.85
CA CYS A 233 -12.81 -8.79 12.79
C CYS A 233 -12.62 -7.31 13.16
N PRO A 234 -13.65 -6.65 13.71
CA PRO A 234 -13.52 -5.30 14.24
C PRO A 234 -12.45 -5.22 15.34
N ILE A 235 -11.58 -4.22 15.27
CA ILE A 235 -10.54 -3.95 16.27
C ILE A 235 -10.89 -2.65 17.01
N LEU A 236 -11.04 -2.76 18.33
CA LEU A 236 -11.30 -1.59 19.20
C LEU A 236 -10.00 -1.09 19.86
N PRO A 237 -9.94 0.18 20.27
CA PRO A 237 -8.80 0.71 21.03
C PRO A 237 -8.42 -0.09 22.26
N SER A 238 -9.40 -0.70 22.94
CA SER A 238 -9.19 -1.58 24.08
C SER A 238 -8.42 -2.86 23.74
N ASN A 239 -8.55 -3.37 22.51
CA ASN A 239 -7.81 -4.55 22.05
C ASN A 239 -6.32 -4.30 22.00
N LEU A 240 -5.87 -3.05 21.69
CA LEU A 240 -4.47 -2.70 21.69
C LEU A 240 -3.86 -2.80 23.09
N LEU A 241 -4.61 -2.49 24.15
CA LEU A 241 -4.10 -2.49 25.50
C LEU A 241 -3.82 -3.89 26.05
N VAL A 242 -4.49 -4.91 25.50
CA VAL A 242 -4.34 -6.33 25.93
C VAL A 242 -3.54 -7.17 24.94
N ALA A 243 -3.17 -6.61 23.78
CA ALA A 243 -2.40 -7.30 22.75
C ALA A 243 -0.97 -7.62 23.21
N ASP A 244 -0.41 -8.72 22.71
CA ASP A 244 0.98 -9.11 22.89
C ASP A 244 1.89 -8.41 21.87
N GLU A 245 1.44 -8.36 20.60
CA GLU A 245 2.19 -7.72 19.51
C GLU A 245 1.25 -6.90 18.61
N LEU A 246 1.79 -5.84 18.05
CA LEU A 246 1.18 -5.09 16.95
C LEU A 246 2.18 -4.96 15.81
N PHE A 247 1.72 -5.11 14.58
CA PHE A 247 2.54 -4.81 13.42
C PHE A 247 1.69 -4.27 12.26
N LEU A 248 2.36 -3.53 11.41
CA LEU A 248 1.82 -2.91 10.20
C LEU A 248 2.32 -3.64 8.97
N THR A 249 1.52 -3.61 7.89
CA THR A 249 1.88 -4.28 6.63
C THR A 249 1.64 -3.38 5.44
N ASN A 250 2.64 -3.25 4.55
CA ASN A 250 2.43 -2.70 3.21
C ASN A 250 3.31 -3.40 2.17
N ALA A 251 2.93 -3.28 0.90
CA ALA A 251 3.58 -4.01 -0.18
C ALA A 251 5.06 -3.67 -0.36
N VAL A 252 5.48 -2.46 -0.01
CA VAL A 252 6.85 -1.97 -0.26
C VAL A 252 7.79 -2.31 0.90
N ARG A 253 7.34 -2.09 2.15
CA ARG A 253 8.17 -2.30 3.36
C ARG A 253 8.01 -3.70 3.95
N GLY A 254 6.99 -4.47 3.54
CA GLY A 254 6.64 -5.74 4.17
C GLY A 254 5.98 -5.53 5.53
N ILE A 255 6.65 -6.00 6.57
CA ILE A 255 6.21 -5.93 7.97
C ILE A 255 6.99 -4.85 8.71
N THR A 256 6.28 -4.04 9.49
CA THR A 256 6.88 -3.07 10.41
C THR A 256 6.23 -3.26 11.78
N TRP A 257 6.99 -3.63 12.81
CA TRP A 257 6.42 -3.83 14.13
C TRP A 257 6.25 -2.53 14.91
N ILE A 258 5.22 -2.48 15.74
CA ILE A 258 4.93 -1.39 16.66
C ILE A 258 5.54 -1.74 18.01
N GLY A 259 6.35 -0.85 18.58
CA GLY A 259 6.97 -0.99 19.88
C GLY A 259 6.11 -0.44 21.01
N GLY A 260 5.31 0.59 20.73
CA GLY A 260 4.50 1.23 21.75
C GLY A 260 3.22 1.89 21.25
N TYR A 261 2.20 1.84 22.10
CA TYR A 261 0.98 2.60 22.01
C TYR A 261 0.70 3.22 23.38
N ARG A 262 0.88 4.50 23.53
CA ARG A 262 0.84 5.20 24.83
C ARG A 262 1.79 4.55 25.83
N THR A 263 1.30 4.07 26.97
CA THR A 263 2.11 3.38 28.00
C THR A 263 2.31 1.88 27.73
N LYS A 264 1.55 1.29 26.79
CA LYS A 264 1.66 -0.13 26.44
C LYS A 264 2.88 -0.37 25.56
N ARG A 265 3.60 -1.46 25.82
CA ARG A 265 4.75 -1.93 25.03
C ARG A 265 4.47 -3.32 24.48
N TYR A 266 5.01 -3.60 23.29
CA TYR A 266 4.73 -4.83 22.53
C TYR A 266 6.00 -5.61 22.22
N PHE A 267 5.81 -6.91 21.99
CA PHE A 267 6.82 -7.81 21.44
C PHE A 267 6.76 -7.84 19.89
N ASN A 268 7.65 -8.63 19.26
CA ASN A 268 7.71 -8.77 17.81
C ASN A 268 8.06 -10.20 17.35
N THR A 269 7.79 -11.19 18.16
CA THR A 269 8.12 -12.60 17.89
C THR A 269 7.38 -13.13 16.67
N THR A 270 6.07 -12.87 16.59
CA THR A 270 5.23 -13.27 15.46
C THR A 270 5.58 -12.47 14.21
N ALA A 271 5.79 -11.16 14.35
CA ALA A 271 6.21 -10.30 13.24
C ALA A 271 7.52 -10.79 12.60
N ARG A 272 8.52 -11.21 13.40
CA ARG A 272 9.78 -11.79 12.90
C ARG A 272 9.54 -13.06 12.09
N LYS A 273 8.72 -13.98 12.61
CA LYS A 273 8.37 -15.23 11.90
C LYS A 273 7.73 -14.95 10.54
N ILE A 274 6.82 -13.98 10.48
CA ILE A 274 6.14 -13.62 9.23
C ILE A 274 7.12 -13.00 8.22
N VAL A 275 8.09 -12.18 8.67
CA VAL A 275 9.15 -11.65 7.79
C VAL A 275 9.99 -12.79 7.18
N THR A 276 10.36 -13.81 8.00
CA THR A 276 11.06 -14.99 7.48
C THR A 276 10.22 -15.69 6.43
N PHE A 277 8.96 -15.99 6.71
CA PHE A 277 8.05 -16.64 5.75
C PHE A 277 7.87 -15.84 4.47
N LEU A 278 7.82 -14.51 4.55
CA LEU A 278 7.74 -13.63 3.38
C LEU A 278 9.00 -13.77 2.51
N ASN A 279 10.19 -13.72 3.10
CA ASN A 279 11.43 -13.82 2.34
C ASN A 279 11.58 -15.21 1.73
N ASP A 280 11.30 -16.28 2.49
CA ASP A 280 11.33 -17.68 1.97
C ASP A 280 10.39 -17.88 0.77
N GLU A 281 9.23 -17.20 0.76
CA GLU A 281 8.28 -17.26 -0.36
C GLU A 281 8.86 -16.60 -1.63
N TRP A 282 9.60 -15.49 -1.47
CA TRP A 282 10.07 -14.67 -2.59
C TRP A 282 11.51 -14.93 -3.01
N GLU A 283 12.36 -15.55 -2.18
CA GLU A 283 13.72 -15.93 -2.57
C GLU A 283 13.73 -16.97 -3.69
N ASN A 284 12.66 -17.77 -3.81
CA ASN A 284 12.51 -18.81 -4.83
C ASN A 284 11.65 -18.38 -6.02
N TYR A 285 11.28 -17.09 -6.11
CA TYR A 285 10.46 -16.52 -7.19
C TYR A 285 11.36 -15.86 -8.25
#